data_2e07f5a69ae8311a1862964fd716d6ba
#
_entry.id   2e07f5a69ae8311a1862964fd716d6ba
#
_cell.length_a   1.000
_cell.length_b   1.000
_cell.length_c   1.000
_cell.angle_alpha   90.00
_cell.angle_beta   90.00
_cell.angle_gamma   90.00
#
_symmetry.space_group_name_H-M   'P 1'
#
loop_
_entity.id
_entity.type
_entity.pdbx_description
1 polymer ?
#
loop_
_entity_poly.entity_id
_entity_poly.type
_entity_poly.pdbx_seq_one_letter_code
_entity_poly.pdbx_strand_id
1 'polypeptide(L)'
;MTVAIITGASSGIGAEFAKGYADRVDELWLVARRKDKMVELGDSLGVKYRVITADLSKSEGVEQIKHELEAHKPEVKYLVNAAGFGDFGAFDELDAGVCEMMIDLNVKSVVSITHMTIPYMVKGGRIITLGSGSCFTPLPYFNIYSSGKVFILHYTKSLNFEIKKYGLRATCFCPGWVHTEFLGKATSKPGITRPRQDAMKPMLDCATVVKGAIRASDRGRVMYVTNWHTKLQHLLFKILPDPILTHMWLGMLEKTEEKHEN
;
A
#
# COMPACT_ATOMS: atom_id res chain seq x y z
N MET A 1 -25.08 6.15 7.22
CA MET A 1 -24.58 4.83 6.79
C MET A 1 -23.07 4.93 6.67
N THR A 2 -22.37 4.22 7.56
CA THR A 2 -20.90 4.28 7.64
C THR A 2 -20.23 3.42 6.57
N VAL A 3 -19.15 3.95 5.98
CA VAL A 3 -18.46 3.32 4.84
C VAL A 3 -16.97 3.12 5.16
N ALA A 4 -16.41 2.00 4.67
CA ALA A 4 -14.97 1.82 4.51
C ALA A 4 -14.63 1.82 3.01
N ILE A 5 -13.75 2.71 2.58
CA ILE A 5 -13.23 2.78 1.22
C ILE A 5 -11.86 2.09 1.20
N ILE A 6 -11.70 1.08 0.34
CA ILE A 6 -10.49 0.26 0.28
C ILE A 6 -9.98 0.19 -1.14
N THR A 7 -8.84 0.83 -1.41
CA THR A 7 -8.18 0.71 -2.71
C THR A 7 -7.28 -0.52 -2.77
N GLY A 8 -7.11 -1.11 -3.95
CA GLY A 8 -6.38 -2.37 -4.10
C GLY A 8 -7.12 -3.58 -3.53
N ALA A 9 -8.46 -3.51 -3.40
CA ALA A 9 -9.28 -4.51 -2.72
C ALA A 9 -9.34 -5.88 -3.41
N SER A 10 -8.87 -6.01 -4.65
CA SER A 10 -9.00 -7.26 -5.42
C SER A 10 -8.02 -8.37 -5.01
N SER A 11 -7.06 -8.13 -4.14
CA SER A 11 -6.12 -9.16 -3.64
C SER A 11 -5.26 -8.67 -2.47
N GLY A 12 -4.54 -9.61 -1.86
CA GLY A 12 -3.48 -9.34 -0.87
C GLY A 12 -3.93 -8.46 0.29
N ILE A 13 -3.13 -7.45 0.61
CA ILE A 13 -3.34 -6.57 1.76
C ILE A 13 -4.68 -5.82 1.69
N GLY A 14 -5.09 -5.35 0.50
CA GLY A 14 -6.37 -4.65 0.33
C GLY A 14 -7.58 -5.55 0.61
N ALA A 15 -7.55 -6.78 0.10
CA ALA A 15 -8.61 -7.77 0.36
C ALA A 15 -8.69 -8.14 1.85
N GLU A 16 -7.56 -8.29 2.53
CA GLU A 16 -7.53 -8.56 3.97
C GLU A 16 -8.04 -7.37 4.81
N PHE A 17 -7.81 -6.12 4.37
CA PHE A 17 -8.46 -4.97 4.99
C PHE A 17 -9.99 -5.00 4.81
N ALA A 18 -10.49 -5.40 3.63
CA ALA A 18 -11.93 -5.53 3.41
C ALA A 18 -12.55 -6.54 4.39
N LYS A 19 -11.91 -7.70 4.56
CA LYS A 19 -12.32 -8.70 5.57
C LYS A 19 -12.29 -8.12 6.99
N GLY A 20 -11.25 -7.37 7.33
CA GLY A 20 -11.06 -6.82 8.68
C GLY A 20 -11.97 -5.64 9.02
N TYR A 21 -12.64 -5.04 8.04
CA TYR A 21 -13.61 -3.95 8.26
C TYR A 21 -15.06 -4.33 7.98
N ALA A 22 -15.34 -5.55 7.49
CA ALA A 22 -16.67 -5.99 7.11
C ALA A 22 -17.70 -5.92 8.25
N ASP A 23 -17.28 -6.23 9.48
CA ASP A 23 -18.11 -6.18 10.70
C ASP A 23 -18.13 -4.82 11.40
N ARG A 24 -17.51 -3.78 10.80
CA ARG A 24 -17.28 -2.46 11.44
C ARG A 24 -17.97 -1.31 10.74
N VAL A 25 -18.57 -1.56 9.58
CA VAL A 25 -19.24 -0.56 8.74
C VAL A 25 -20.51 -1.14 8.12
N ASP A 26 -21.38 -0.26 7.65
CA ASP A 26 -22.62 -0.67 7.00
C ASP A 26 -22.41 -1.07 5.54
N GLU A 27 -21.35 -0.51 4.89
CA GLU A 27 -21.04 -0.80 3.48
C GLU A 27 -19.53 -0.72 3.24
N LEU A 28 -19.01 -1.64 2.39
CA LEU A 28 -17.64 -1.60 1.87
C LEU A 28 -17.61 -1.02 0.46
N TRP A 29 -16.74 -0.07 0.20
CA TRP A 29 -16.42 0.38 -1.16
C TRP A 29 -15.10 -0.26 -1.59
N LEU A 30 -15.21 -1.24 -2.48
CA LEU A 30 -14.08 -2.02 -2.99
C LEU A 30 -13.60 -1.42 -4.30
N VAL A 31 -12.38 -0.89 -4.31
CA VAL A 31 -11.81 -0.15 -5.45
C VAL A 31 -10.61 -0.90 -6.01
N ALA A 32 -10.68 -1.38 -7.25
CA ALA A 32 -9.57 -2.00 -7.98
C ALA A 32 -9.92 -2.16 -9.47
N ARG A 33 -8.99 -2.72 -10.27
CA ARG A 33 -9.19 -2.99 -11.70
C ARG A 33 -9.98 -4.28 -11.98
N ARG A 34 -9.86 -5.31 -11.11
CA ARG A 34 -10.45 -6.64 -11.31
C ARG A 34 -11.82 -6.72 -10.65
N LYS A 35 -12.87 -6.47 -11.44
CA LYS A 35 -14.26 -6.45 -10.96
C LYS A 35 -14.70 -7.80 -10.38
N ASP A 36 -14.41 -8.88 -11.09
CA ASP A 36 -14.74 -10.26 -10.71
C ASP A 36 -14.23 -10.63 -9.32
N LYS A 37 -12.96 -10.30 -9.03
CA LYS A 37 -12.34 -10.56 -7.73
C LYS A 37 -12.95 -9.73 -6.59
N MET A 38 -13.39 -8.50 -6.89
CA MET A 38 -14.07 -7.66 -5.89
C MET A 38 -15.49 -8.15 -5.60
N VAL A 39 -16.19 -8.65 -6.62
CA VAL A 39 -17.52 -9.26 -6.44
C VAL A 39 -17.40 -10.55 -5.61
N GLU A 40 -16.50 -11.47 -6.00
CA GLU A 40 -16.24 -12.69 -5.25
C GLU A 40 -15.93 -12.41 -3.77
N LEU A 41 -15.06 -11.41 -3.51
CA LEU A 41 -14.73 -10.98 -2.15
C LEU A 41 -15.97 -10.42 -1.44
N GLY A 42 -16.67 -9.48 -2.06
CA GLY A 42 -17.84 -8.82 -1.47
C GLY A 42 -18.93 -9.80 -1.08
N ASP A 43 -19.25 -10.75 -1.97
CA ASP A 43 -20.24 -11.80 -1.74
C ASP A 43 -19.87 -12.70 -0.53
N SER A 44 -18.57 -12.87 -0.28
CA SER A 44 -18.09 -13.70 0.84
C SER A 44 -18.15 -13.01 2.21
N LEU A 45 -18.38 -11.69 2.28
CA LEU A 45 -18.19 -10.93 3.52
C LEU A 45 -19.47 -10.68 4.32
N GLY A 46 -20.65 -10.96 3.76
CA GLY A 46 -21.93 -10.81 4.44
C GLY A 46 -22.31 -9.39 4.85
N VAL A 47 -21.63 -8.37 4.30
CA VAL A 47 -21.91 -6.95 4.46
C VAL A 47 -22.23 -6.33 3.11
N LYS A 48 -23.03 -5.26 3.09
CA LYS A 48 -23.29 -4.52 1.86
C LYS A 48 -21.98 -4.02 1.25
N TYR A 49 -21.84 -4.13 -0.06
CA TYR A 49 -20.65 -3.65 -0.72
C TYR A 49 -20.96 -2.96 -2.06
N ARG A 50 -20.04 -2.09 -2.48
CA ARG A 50 -20.03 -1.41 -3.77
C ARG A 50 -18.70 -1.67 -4.46
N VAL A 51 -18.75 -2.07 -5.71
CA VAL A 51 -17.57 -2.27 -6.55
C VAL A 51 -17.33 -1.03 -7.42
N ILE A 52 -16.15 -0.43 -7.29
CA ILE A 52 -15.70 0.68 -8.11
C ILE A 52 -14.53 0.17 -8.96
N THR A 53 -14.79 -0.13 -10.23
CA THR A 53 -13.77 -0.64 -11.14
C THR A 53 -12.97 0.52 -11.70
N ALA A 54 -11.78 0.77 -11.12
CA ALA A 54 -10.96 1.92 -11.45
C ALA A 54 -9.48 1.56 -11.59
N ASP A 55 -8.80 2.12 -12.59
CA ASP A 55 -7.34 2.13 -12.66
C ASP A 55 -6.81 3.43 -12.05
N LEU A 56 -6.33 3.32 -10.81
CA LEU A 56 -5.88 4.46 -10.02
C LEU A 56 -4.50 5.02 -10.46
N SER A 57 -3.83 4.41 -11.44
CA SER A 57 -2.67 5.00 -12.10
C SER A 57 -3.07 6.07 -13.13
N LYS A 58 -4.36 6.20 -13.40
CA LYS A 58 -4.94 7.15 -14.36
C LYS A 58 -5.84 8.15 -13.65
N SER A 59 -5.87 9.38 -14.14
CA SER A 59 -6.73 10.44 -13.60
C SER A 59 -8.21 10.07 -13.63
N GLU A 60 -8.65 9.41 -14.71
CA GLU A 60 -10.04 8.99 -14.88
C GLU A 60 -10.48 8.01 -13.79
N GLY A 61 -9.59 7.09 -13.38
CA GLY A 61 -9.88 6.15 -12.30
C GLY A 61 -9.98 6.84 -10.94
N VAL A 62 -9.19 7.87 -10.70
CA VAL A 62 -9.27 8.69 -9.47
C VAL A 62 -10.55 9.53 -9.48
N GLU A 63 -10.94 10.09 -10.63
CA GLU A 63 -12.16 10.88 -10.79
C GLU A 63 -13.43 10.04 -10.58
N GLN A 64 -13.42 8.73 -10.92
CA GLN A 64 -14.51 7.82 -10.60
C GLN A 64 -14.82 7.76 -9.10
N ILE A 65 -13.78 7.74 -8.25
CA ILE A 65 -13.98 7.75 -6.79
C ILE A 65 -14.63 9.07 -6.35
N LYS A 66 -14.21 10.19 -6.94
CA LYS A 66 -14.79 11.50 -6.66
C LYS A 66 -16.28 11.53 -7.02
N HIS A 67 -16.65 11.06 -8.21
CA HIS A 67 -18.05 10.96 -8.63
C HIS A 67 -18.89 10.11 -7.66
N GLU A 68 -18.37 8.97 -7.19
CA GLU A 68 -19.08 8.14 -6.20
C GLU A 68 -19.25 8.87 -4.86
N LEU A 69 -18.21 9.58 -4.39
CA LEU A 69 -18.30 10.40 -3.17
C LEU A 69 -19.33 11.51 -3.29
N GLU A 70 -19.36 12.24 -4.41
CA GLU A 70 -20.30 13.33 -4.68
C GLU A 70 -21.76 12.83 -4.82
N ALA A 71 -21.95 11.71 -5.52
CA ALA A 71 -23.26 11.13 -5.76
C ALA A 71 -23.90 10.54 -4.50
N HIS A 72 -23.11 9.91 -3.64
CA HIS A 72 -23.64 9.16 -2.49
C HIS A 72 -23.40 9.85 -1.14
N LYS A 73 -22.50 10.83 -1.05
CA LYS A 73 -22.15 11.58 0.17
C LYS A 73 -22.07 10.69 1.41
N PRO A 74 -21.21 9.63 1.38
CA PRO A 74 -21.16 8.63 2.45
C PRO A 74 -20.56 9.22 3.73
N GLU A 75 -20.88 8.60 4.87
CA GLU A 75 -20.17 8.81 6.13
C GLU A 75 -18.94 7.90 6.17
N VAL A 76 -17.80 8.39 5.71
CA VAL A 76 -16.57 7.57 5.62
C VAL A 76 -15.94 7.41 7.00
N LYS A 77 -15.92 6.17 7.50
CA LYS A 77 -15.28 5.83 8.78
C LYS A 77 -13.84 5.35 8.59
N TYR A 78 -13.57 4.62 7.50
CA TYR A 78 -12.25 4.11 7.19
C TYR A 78 -11.88 4.39 5.72
N LEU A 79 -10.66 4.91 5.51
CA LEU A 79 -10.03 4.97 4.19
C LEU A 79 -8.75 4.14 4.23
N VAL A 80 -8.62 3.17 3.33
CA VAL A 80 -7.43 2.34 3.17
C VAL A 80 -6.85 2.53 1.78
N ASN A 81 -5.71 3.20 1.69
CA ASN A 81 -4.94 3.35 0.47
C ASN A 81 -3.94 2.18 0.36
N ALA A 82 -4.40 1.03 -0.16
CA ALA A 82 -3.60 -0.18 -0.33
C ALA A 82 -3.29 -0.53 -1.80
N ALA A 83 -3.84 0.22 -2.75
CA ALA A 83 -3.45 0.07 -4.16
C ALA A 83 -1.97 0.44 -4.34
N GLY A 84 -1.25 -0.35 -5.10
CA GLY A 84 0.15 -0.10 -5.39
C GLY A 84 0.82 -1.29 -6.07
N PHE A 85 1.92 -1.03 -6.76
CA PHE A 85 2.81 -2.05 -7.28
C PHE A 85 4.26 -1.56 -7.19
N GLY A 86 5.20 -2.48 -7.33
CA GLY A 86 6.62 -2.20 -7.47
C GLY A 86 7.21 -3.07 -8.56
N ASP A 87 8.25 -2.59 -9.16
CA ASP A 87 9.03 -3.33 -10.16
C ASP A 87 10.52 -3.18 -9.83
N PHE A 88 11.25 -4.28 -9.85
CA PHE A 88 12.69 -4.30 -9.65
C PHE A 88 13.40 -4.09 -10.98
N GLY A 89 14.56 -3.45 -10.93
CA GLY A 89 15.45 -3.26 -12.08
C GLY A 89 16.32 -2.02 -11.90
N ALA A 90 17.43 -1.96 -12.63
CA ALA A 90 18.25 -0.75 -12.75
C ALA A 90 17.47 0.35 -13.49
N PHE A 91 17.96 1.59 -13.44
CA PHE A 91 17.29 2.71 -14.08
C PHE A 91 17.16 2.57 -15.60
N ASP A 92 18.09 1.85 -16.22
CA ASP A 92 18.16 1.54 -17.66
C ASP A 92 17.47 0.20 -18.03
N GLU A 93 17.10 -0.62 -17.05
CA GLU A 93 16.32 -1.86 -17.21
C GLU A 93 14.80 -1.62 -17.12
N LEU A 94 14.38 -0.52 -16.48
CA LEU A 94 12.98 -0.19 -16.29
C LEU A 94 12.48 0.75 -17.40
N ASP A 95 11.32 0.44 -17.95
CA ASP A 95 10.59 1.33 -18.84
C ASP A 95 10.13 2.60 -18.11
N ALA A 96 10.33 3.77 -18.72
CA ALA A 96 9.97 5.06 -18.13
C ALA A 96 8.48 5.16 -17.80
N GLY A 97 7.60 4.64 -18.66
CA GLY A 97 6.15 4.63 -18.41
C GLY A 97 5.77 3.75 -17.22
N VAL A 98 6.50 2.66 -16.95
CA VAL A 98 6.33 1.86 -15.73
C VAL A 98 6.75 2.64 -14.50
N CYS A 99 7.83 3.42 -14.57
CA CYS A 99 8.27 4.29 -13.48
C CYS A 99 7.24 5.38 -13.17
N GLU A 100 6.71 6.04 -14.20
CA GLU A 100 5.65 7.04 -14.08
C GLU A 100 4.38 6.43 -13.48
N MET A 101 3.97 5.25 -13.96
CA MET A 101 2.81 4.54 -13.43
C MET A 101 2.99 4.17 -11.94
N MET A 102 4.20 3.81 -11.49
CA MET A 102 4.49 3.60 -10.06
C MET A 102 4.28 4.87 -9.25
N ILE A 103 4.71 6.02 -9.75
CA ILE A 103 4.52 7.32 -9.08
C ILE A 103 3.03 7.66 -9.03
N ASP A 104 2.34 7.56 -10.17
CA ASP A 104 0.92 7.88 -10.27
C ASP A 104 0.08 7.00 -9.31
N LEU A 105 0.32 5.68 -9.29
CA LEU A 105 -0.45 4.78 -8.43
C LEU A 105 -0.03 4.85 -6.96
N ASN A 106 1.27 4.81 -6.65
CA ASN A 106 1.73 4.68 -5.26
C ASN A 106 1.77 6.01 -4.50
N VAL A 107 1.79 7.15 -5.21
CA VAL A 107 1.96 8.48 -4.59
C VAL A 107 0.78 9.38 -4.93
N LYS A 108 0.61 9.74 -6.20
CA LYS A 108 -0.39 10.73 -6.64
C LYS A 108 -1.81 10.27 -6.31
N SER A 109 -2.17 9.03 -6.61
CA SER A 109 -3.51 8.50 -6.29
C SER A 109 -3.80 8.54 -4.79
N VAL A 110 -2.82 8.17 -3.96
CA VAL A 110 -2.96 8.19 -2.49
C VAL A 110 -3.25 9.60 -1.97
N VAL A 111 -2.50 10.61 -2.46
CA VAL A 111 -2.72 12.01 -2.08
C VAL A 111 -4.10 12.48 -2.53
N SER A 112 -4.45 12.26 -3.81
CA SER A 112 -5.71 12.71 -4.39
C SER A 112 -6.93 12.06 -3.71
N ILE A 113 -6.92 10.73 -3.53
CA ILE A 113 -8.02 10.00 -2.89
C ILE A 113 -8.16 10.41 -1.43
N THR A 114 -7.04 10.57 -0.71
CA THR A 114 -7.09 11.04 0.68
C THR A 114 -7.68 12.44 0.77
N HIS A 115 -7.23 13.36 -0.08
CA HIS A 115 -7.70 14.74 -0.08
C HIS A 115 -9.21 14.84 -0.35
N MET A 116 -9.71 14.14 -1.38
CA MET A 116 -11.14 14.17 -1.73
C MET A 116 -12.03 13.43 -0.72
N THR A 117 -11.48 12.46 0.04
CA THR A 117 -12.26 11.65 0.98
C THR A 117 -12.40 12.34 2.34
N ILE A 118 -11.41 13.12 2.80
CA ILE A 118 -11.42 13.77 4.12
C ILE A 118 -12.72 14.57 4.40
N PRO A 119 -13.29 15.35 3.45
CA PRO A 119 -14.55 16.08 3.69
C PRO A 119 -15.75 15.20 4.03
N TYR A 120 -15.71 13.93 3.64
CA TYR A 120 -16.77 12.93 3.91
C TYR A 120 -16.49 12.09 5.15
N MET A 121 -15.34 12.27 5.81
CA MET A 121 -14.96 11.46 6.96
C MET A 121 -15.67 11.92 8.24
N VAL A 122 -16.16 10.95 8.99
CA VAL A 122 -16.79 11.21 10.31
C VAL A 122 -15.75 11.34 11.41
N LYS A 123 -16.10 12.07 12.48
CA LYS A 123 -15.27 12.15 13.70
C LYS A 123 -14.95 10.74 14.22
N GLY A 124 -13.70 10.49 14.54
CA GLY A 124 -13.21 9.16 14.91
C GLY A 124 -12.73 8.32 13.72
N GLY A 125 -12.91 8.82 12.48
CA GLY A 125 -12.47 8.15 11.26
C GLY A 125 -10.96 7.89 11.22
N ARG A 126 -10.58 6.87 10.46
CA ARG A 126 -9.19 6.39 10.33
C ARG A 126 -8.77 6.31 8.86
N ILE A 127 -7.57 6.77 8.59
CA ILE A 127 -6.89 6.63 7.31
C ILE A 127 -5.72 5.69 7.49
N ILE A 128 -5.61 4.67 6.65
CA ILE A 128 -4.42 3.81 6.57
C ILE A 128 -3.81 3.98 5.18
N THR A 129 -2.52 4.29 5.13
CA THR A 129 -1.74 4.34 3.90
C THR A 129 -0.73 3.20 3.89
N LEU A 130 -0.57 2.54 2.76
CA LEU A 130 0.38 1.44 2.64
C LEU A 130 1.78 1.97 2.33
N GLY A 131 2.60 2.08 3.37
CA GLY A 131 4.05 2.23 3.27
C GLY A 131 4.74 0.91 2.93
N SER A 132 5.96 0.74 3.39
CA SER A 132 6.78 -0.47 3.22
C SER A 132 7.97 -0.42 4.19
N GLY A 133 8.60 -1.55 4.46
CA GLY A 133 9.94 -1.58 5.07
C GLY A 133 11.00 -0.87 4.22
N SER A 134 10.77 -0.74 2.91
CA SER A 134 11.63 -0.01 1.97
C SER A 134 11.65 1.51 2.17
N CYS A 135 10.79 2.07 3.01
CA CYS A 135 10.77 3.51 3.26
C CYS A 135 11.81 4.00 4.27
N PHE A 136 12.72 3.15 4.71
CA PHE A 136 13.68 3.49 5.76
C PHE A 136 15.13 3.61 5.29
N THR A 137 15.43 3.22 4.04
CA THR A 137 16.78 3.31 3.45
C THR A 137 16.70 3.41 1.92
N PRO A 138 17.69 4.02 1.25
CA PRO A 138 17.82 3.95 -0.21
C PRO A 138 17.98 2.50 -0.68
N LEU A 139 17.22 2.11 -1.71
CA LEU A 139 17.29 0.77 -2.30
C LEU A 139 17.60 0.88 -3.80
N PRO A 140 18.88 0.80 -4.23
CA PRO A 140 19.22 0.62 -5.64
C PRO A 140 18.46 -0.57 -6.25
N TYR A 141 18.14 -0.49 -7.54
CA TYR A 141 17.30 -1.46 -8.27
C TYR A 141 15.84 -1.57 -7.79
N PHE A 142 15.44 -0.67 -6.87
CA PHE A 142 14.06 -0.52 -6.41
C PHE A 142 13.77 0.94 -6.04
N ASN A 143 14.49 1.85 -6.68
CA ASN A 143 14.58 3.27 -6.33
C ASN A 143 13.24 4.00 -6.38
N ILE A 144 12.47 3.89 -7.49
CA ILE A 144 11.18 4.58 -7.66
C ILE A 144 10.18 4.11 -6.59
N TYR A 145 10.07 2.79 -6.38
CA TYR A 145 9.19 2.25 -5.35
C TYR A 145 9.57 2.72 -3.95
N SER A 146 10.84 2.54 -3.56
CA SER A 146 11.29 2.92 -2.21
C SER A 146 11.12 4.42 -1.95
N SER A 147 11.47 5.28 -2.91
CA SER A 147 11.29 6.73 -2.82
C SER A 147 9.81 7.12 -2.68
N GLY A 148 8.92 6.48 -3.46
CA GLY A 148 7.48 6.66 -3.32
C GLY A 148 6.97 6.26 -1.93
N LYS A 149 7.51 5.18 -1.34
CA LYS A 149 7.13 4.74 0.01
C LYS A 149 7.69 5.65 1.11
N VAL A 150 8.85 6.28 0.91
CA VAL A 150 9.35 7.36 1.78
C VAL A 150 8.40 8.55 1.76
N PHE A 151 7.98 8.99 0.56
CA PHE A 151 6.99 10.05 0.41
C PHE A 151 5.71 9.73 1.22
N ILE A 152 5.14 8.53 1.03
CA ILE A 152 3.91 8.12 1.72
C ILE A 152 4.08 8.10 3.24
N LEU A 153 5.24 7.66 3.75
CA LEU A 153 5.55 7.68 5.17
C LEU A 153 5.52 9.11 5.74
N HIS A 154 6.24 10.04 5.09
CA HIS A 154 6.31 11.43 5.54
C HIS A 154 4.98 12.15 5.38
N TYR A 155 4.32 11.99 4.22
CA TYR A 155 2.98 12.51 3.96
C TYR A 155 1.99 12.10 5.05
N THR A 156 1.93 10.80 5.36
CA THR A 156 0.99 10.28 6.36
C THR A 156 1.27 10.82 7.76
N LYS A 157 2.55 10.92 8.14
CA LYS A 157 2.94 11.48 9.43
C LYS A 157 2.51 12.93 9.57
N SER A 158 2.77 13.77 8.56
CA SER A 158 2.39 15.18 8.55
C SER A 158 0.87 15.33 8.55
N LEU A 159 0.18 14.62 7.65
CA LEU A 159 -1.27 14.61 7.55
C LEU A 159 -1.93 14.27 8.89
N ASN A 160 -1.41 13.27 9.62
CA ASN A 160 -1.98 12.87 10.91
C ASN A 160 -2.03 14.03 11.92
N PHE A 161 -1.06 14.95 11.90
CA PHE A 161 -1.10 16.14 12.76
C PHE A 161 -2.16 17.14 12.29
N GLU A 162 -2.27 17.36 10.98
CA GLU A 162 -3.19 18.34 10.39
C GLU A 162 -4.66 17.96 10.58
N ILE A 163 -5.00 16.67 10.38
CA ILE A 163 -6.38 16.18 10.47
C ILE A 163 -6.86 15.91 11.91
N LYS A 164 -5.95 15.98 12.89
CA LYS A 164 -6.30 15.80 14.31
C LYS A 164 -7.39 16.76 14.79
N LYS A 165 -7.38 17.99 14.28
CA LYS A 165 -8.39 19.00 14.60
C LYS A 165 -9.82 18.60 14.18
N TYR A 166 -9.95 17.70 13.19
CA TYR A 166 -11.24 17.14 12.75
C TYR A 166 -11.61 15.85 13.49
N GLY A 167 -10.80 15.42 14.48
CA GLY A 167 -10.99 14.15 15.18
C GLY A 167 -10.56 12.92 14.38
N LEU A 168 -9.83 13.11 13.28
CA LEU A 168 -9.33 12.05 12.42
C LEU A 168 -7.91 11.61 12.80
N ARG A 169 -7.51 10.41 12.37
CA ARG A 169 -6.14 9.89 12.51
C ARG A 169 -5.70 9.20 11.24
N ALA A 170 -4.40 9.33 10.93
CA ALA A 170 -3.75 8.62 9.85
C ALA A 170 -2.62 7.73 10.37
N THR A 171 -2.51 6.53 9.80
CA THR A 171 -1.50 5.52 10.13
C THR A 171 -0.79 5.07 8.87
N CYS A 172 0.53 5.21 8.81
CA CYS A 172 1.34 4.57 7.77
C CYS A 172 1.64 3.13 8.19
N PHE A 173 1.14 2.17 7.42
CA PHE A 173 1.42 0.76 7.59
C PHE A 173 2.65 0.37 6.78
N CYS A 174 3.75 0.00 7.46
CA CYS A 174 5.06 -0.35 6.87
C CYS A 174 5.35 -1.84 7.08
N PRO A 175 4.79 -2.73 6.24
CA PRO A 175 5.08 -4.16 6.33
C PRO A 175 6.50 -4.48 5.87
N GLY A 176 7.05 -5.59 6.37
CA GLY A 176 8.14 -6.32 5.73
C GLY A 176 7.66 -7.12 4.53
N TRP A 177 8.34 -8.22 4.20
CA TRP A 177 7.93 -9.11 3.13
C TRP A 177 6.64 -9.85 3.51
N VAL A 178 5.60 -9.76 2.68
CA VAL A 178 4.27 -10.35 2.91
C VAL A 178 3.91 -11.27 1.74
N HIS A 179 3.37 -12.44 2.04
CA HIS A 179 2.84 -13.35 1.02
C HIS A 179 1.65 -12.72 0.28
N THR A 180 1.90 -12.20 -0.93
CA THR A 180 0.90 -11.56 -1.78
C THR A 180 1.29 -11.72 -3.25
N GLU A 181 0.35 -11.49 -4.18
CA GLU A 181 0.62 -11.43 -5.62
C GLU A 181 1.64 -10.33 -6.00
N PHE A 182 1.85 -9.34 -5.12
CA PHE A 182 2.77 -8.23 -5.35
C PHE A 182 4.19 -8.69 -5.66
N LEU A 183 4.73 -9.61 -4.83
CA LEU A 183 6.10 -10.09 -5.02
C LEU A 183 6.26 -10.89 -6.31
N GLY A 184 5.31 -11.76 -6.61
CA GLY A 184 5.34 -12.53 -7.85
C GLY A 184 5.39 -11.65 -9.09
N LYS A 185 4.65 -10.53 -9.08
CA LYS A 185 4.67 -9.56 -10.19
C LYS A 185 5.95 -8.74 -10.21
N ALA A 186 6.40 -8.24 -9.06
CA ALA A 186 7.59 -7.40 -8.96
C ALA A 186 8.88 -8.12 -9.37
N THR A 187 8.91 -9.46 -9.28
CA THR A 187 10.09 -10.29 -9.54
C THR A 187 9.97 -11.19 -10.77
N SER A 188 8.91 -11.05 -11.57
CA SER A 188 8.60 -11.98 -12.66
C SER A 188 9.39 -11.77 -13.96
N LYS A 189 9.98 -10.59 -14.17
CA LYS A 189 10.70 -10.28 -15.40
C LYS A 189 12.04 -11.01 -15.44
N PRO A 190 12.44 -11.62 -16.58
CA PRO A 190 13.77 -12.16 -16.78
C PRO A 190 14.79 -11.02 -16.98
N GLY A 191 16.08 -11.31 -16.77
CA GLY A 191 17.19 -10.38 -17.03
C GLY A 191 17.31 -9.21 -16.06
N ILE A 192 16.45 -9.08 -15.03
CA ILE A 192 16.47 -7.97 -14.09
C ILE A 192 17.25 -8.29 -12.80
N THR A 193 17.71 -7.24 -12.14
CA THR A 193 18.31 -7.32 -10.79
C THR A 193 17.22 -7.25 -9.74
N ARG A 194 17.14 -8.27 -8.89
CA ARG A 194 16.10 -8.41 -7.85
C ARG A 194 16.67 -9.04 -6.56
N PRO A 195 15.97 -8.98 -5.42
CA PRO A 195 16.38 -9.70 -4.22
C PRO A 195 16.33 -11.22 -4.41
N ARG A 196 17.34 -11.90 -3.88
CA ARG A 196 17.33 -13.37 -3.79
C ARG A 196 16.16 -13.85 -2.92
N GLN A 197 15.66 -15.04 -3.19
CA GLN A 197 14.51 -15.59 -2.44
C GLN A 197 14.79 -15.76 -0.93
N ASP A 198 16.03 -16.11 -0.57
CA ASP A 198 16.45 -16.23 0.83
C ASP A 198 16.50 -14.87 1.55
N ALA A 199 16.83 -13.79 0.84
CA ALA A 199 16.87 -12.43 1.36
C ALA A 199 15.47 -11.86 1.65
N MET A 200 14.42 -12.45 1.09
CA MET A 200 13.03 -12.06 1.33
C MET A 200 12.39 -12.73 2.55
N LYS A 201 13.18 -13.46 3.35
CA LYS A 201 12.69 -14.11 4.58
C LYS A 201 12.90 -13.23 5.83
N PRO A 202 12.04 -13.37 6.87
CA PRO A 202 10.83 -14.19 6.88
C PRO A 202 9.68 -13.55 6.11
N MET A 203 8.94 -14.37 5.36
CA MET A 203 7.69 -13.96 4.74
C MET A 203 6.56 -13.97 5.77
N LEU A 204 5.77 -12.90 5.79
CA LEU A 204 4.70 -12.71 6.78
C LEU A 204 3.35 -13.11 6.20
N ASP A 205 2.49 -13.63 7.07
CA ASP A 205 1.10 -13.89 6.75
C ASP A 205 0.30 -12.58 6.61
N CYS A 206 -0.46 -12.45 5.52
CA CYS A 206 -1.18 -11.23 5.17
C CYS A 206 -2.26 -10.86 6.20
N ALA A 207 -3.05 -11.83 6.64
CA ALA A 207 -4.13 -11.60 7.61
C ALA A 207 -3.58 -11.13 8.97
N THR A 208 -2.49 -11.75 9.42
CA THR A 208 -1.81 -11.37 10.67
C THR A 208 -1.29 -9.94 10.65
N VAL A 209 -0.62 -9.52 9.57
CA VAL A 209 -0.05 -8.17 9.48
C VAL A 209 -1.13 -7.10 9.36
N VAL A 210 -2.21 -7.39 8.61
CA VAL A 210 -3.37 -6.48 8.48
C VAL A 210 -4.11 -6.33 9.79
N LYS A 211 -4.37 -7.42 10.53
CA LYS A 211 -4.97 -7.36 11.88
C LYS A 211 -4.13 -6.47 12.82
N GLY A 212 -2.80 -6.55 12.72
CA GLY A 212 -1.89 -5.68 13.47
C GLY A 212 -2.00 -4.20 13.05
N ALA A 213 -2.12 -3.93 11.74
CA ALA A 213 -2.28 -2.58 11.21
C ALA A 213 -3.60 -1.93 11.65
N ILE A 214 -4.70 -2.67 11.60
CA ILE A 214 -6.02 -2.22 12.09
C ILE A 214 -5.95 -1.87 13.58
N ARG A 215 -5.39 -2.75 14.41
CA ARG A 215 -5.22 -2.49 15.85
C ARG A 215 -4.34 -1.25 16.14
N ALA A 216 -3.30 -1.06 15.32
CA ALA A 216 -2.43 0.12 15.46
C ALA A 216 -3.17 1.40 15.09
N SER A 217 -3.96 1.38 14.02
CA SER A 217 -4.80 2.48 13.58
C SER A 217 -5.88 2.82 14.62
N ASP A 218 -6.57 1.83 15.18
CA ASP A 218 -7.57 2.00 16.24
C ASP A 218 -6.97 2.71 17.46
N ARG A 219 -5.72 2.39 17.81
CA ARG A 219 -4.97 3.03 18.89
C ARG A 219 -4.38 4.40 18.51
N GLY A 220 -4.65 4.90 17.31
CA GLY A 220 -4.15 6.19 16.80
C GLY A 220 -2.65 6.25 16.59
N ARG A 221 -1.98 5.12 16.38
CA ARG A 221 -0.55 5.10 16.07
C ARG A 221 -0.31 5.68 14.68
N VAL A 222 0.64 6.60 14.56
CA VAL A 222 0.99 7.26 13.29
C VAL A 222 1.69 6.32 12.32
N MET A 223 2.41 5.33 12.84
CA MET A 223 3.16 4.34 12.07
C MET A 223 3.03 2.96 12.70
N TYR A 224 2.89 1.93 11.87
CA TYR A 224 2.95 0.54 12.28
C TYR A 224 3.94 -0.24 11.42
N VAL A 225 4.94 -0.81 12.07
CA VAL A 225 5.92 -1.74 11.49
C VAL A 225 5.60 -3.13 12.02
N THR A 226 5.62 -4.14 11.16
CA THR A 226 5.02 -5.46 11.45
C THR A 226 5.70 -6.24 12.58
N ASN A 227 6.75 -6.96 12.27
CA ASN A 227 7.43 -7.88 13.21
C ASN A 227 8.67 -7.26 13.85
N TRP A 228 9.28 -7.98 14.79
CA TRP A 228 10.46 -7.50 15.48
C TRP A 228 11.68 -7.36 14.54
N HIS A 229 11.83 -8.23 13.54
CA HIS A 229 12.89 -8.12 12.52
C HIS A 229 12.80 -6.79 11.76
N THR A 230 11.63 -6.47 11.21
CA THR A 230 11.42 -5.20 10.49
C THR A 230 11.57 -3.98 11.43
N LYS A 231 11.18 -4.12 12.71
CA LYS A 231 11.42 -3.07 13.72
C LYS A 231 12.89 -2.88 14.02
N LEU A 232 13.64 -3.97 14.15
CA LEU A 232 15.09 -3.92 14.35
C LEU A 232 15.79 -3.31 13.14
N GLN A 233 15.43 -3.73 11.93
CA GLN A 233 15.92 -3.11 10.70
C GLN A 233 15.63 -1.62 10.67
N HIS A 234 14.40 -1.20 10.99
CA HIS A 234 14.06 0.23 11.08
C HIS A 234 14.92 0.97 12.11
N LEU A 235 15.24 0.37 13.25
CA LEU A 235 16.14 0.98 14.25
C LEU A 235 17.56 1.09 13.72
N LEU A 236 18.10 0.03 13.11
CA LEU A 236 19.43 0.02 12.49
C LEU A 236 19.55 1.07 11.37
N PHE A 237 18.50 1.21 10.55
CA PHE A 237 18.45 2.18 9.45
C PHE A 237 18.41 3.65 9.92
N LYS A 238 18.15 3.90 11.21
CA LYS A 238 18.29 5.24 11.81
C LYS A 238 19.70 5.55 12.31
N ILE A 239 20.52 4.55 12.55
CA ILE A 239 21.81 4.67 13.20
C ILE A 239 22.94 4.50 12.19
N LEU A 240 22.80 3.58 11.25
CA LEU A 240 23.82 3.28 10.25
C LEU A 240 23.77 4.27 9.09
N PRO A 241 24.91 4.74 8.58
CA PRO A 241 25.00 5.56 7.38
C PRO A 241 24.45 4.85 6.13
N ASP A 242 23.81 5.61 5.25
CA ASP A 242 23.24 5.10 4.00
C ASP A 242 24.19 4.24 3.14
N PRO A 243 25.49 4.57 2.99
CA PRO A 243 26.40 3.72 2.22
C PRO A 243 26.53 2.30 2.75
N ILE A 244 26.53 2.11 4.08
CA ILE A 244 26.58 0.79 4.71
C ILE A 244 25.30 0.01 4.41
N LEU A 245 24.15 0.66 4.61
CA LEU A 245 22.84 0.06 4.36
C LEU A 245 22.66 -0.31 2.89
N THR A 246 23.08 0.56 2.00
CA THR A 246 23.06 0.33 0.54
C THR A 246 23.95 -0.84 0.16
N HIS A 247 25.15 -0.94 0.73
CA HIS A 247 26.07 -2.07 0.48
C HIS A 247 25.47 -3.40 0.96
N MET A 248 24.86 -3.41 2.16
CA MET A 248 24.17 -4.58 2.69
C MET A 248 22.99 -5.00 1.77
N TRP A 249 22.23 -4.02 1.26
CA TRP A 249 21.15 -4.29 0.32
C TRP A 249 21.67 -4.88 -1.00
N LEU A 250 22.70 -4.29 -1.58
CA LEU A 250 23.32 -4.80 -2.82
C LEU A 250 23.79 -6.26 -2.67
N GLY A 251 24.32 -6.63 -1.50
CA GLY A 251 24.70 -8.02 -1.19
C GLY A 251 23.53 -9.01 -1.15
N MET A 252 22.29 -8.52 -1.11
CA MET A 252 21.07 -9.36 -1.13
C MET A 252 20.50 -9.54 -2.55
N LEU A 253 21.06 -8.86 -3.55
CA LEU A 253 20.55 -8.90 -4.92
C LEU A 253 21.21 -10.00 -5.76
N GLU A 254 20.49 -10.43 -6.79
CA GLU A 254 20.95 -11.30 -7.86
C GLU A 254 20.45 -10.78 -9.21
N LYS A 255 21.21 -10.98 -10.28
CA LYS A 255 20.72 -10.76 -11.65
C LYS A 255 20.13 -12.08 -12.14
N THR A 256 18.88 -12.03 -12.61
CA THR A 256 18.23 -13.23 -13.17
C THR A 256 18.77 -13.51 -14.56
N GLU A 257 18.90 -14.79 -14.91
CA GLU A 257 19.30 -15.19 -16.26
C GLU A 257 18.25 -14.73 -17.28
N GLU A 258 18.70 -14.24 -18.43
CA GLU A 258 17.85 -14.04 -19.59
C GLU A 258 17.37 -15.42 -20.06
N LYS A 259 16.05 -15.62 -20.16
CA LYS A 259 15.54 -16.79 -20.85
C LYS A 259 15.90 -16.65 -22.32
N HIS A 260 16.90 -17.36 -22.76
CA HIS A 260 17.09 -17.62 -24.20
C HIS A 260 15.86 -18.44 -24.62
N GLU A 261 14.89 -17.79 -25.28
CA GLU A 261 13.90 -18.52 -26.08
C GLU A 261 14.65 -19.16 -27.25
N ASN A 262 14.85 -20.51 -27.18
CA ASN A 262 15.29 -21.34 -28.30
C ASN A 262 14.11 -21.58 -29.24
#